data_39b9dd40e93a27b48829fba285803f30
#
_entry.id   39b9dd40e93a27b48829fba285803f30
#
_cell.length_a   1.000
_cell.length_b   1.000
_cell.length_c   1.000
_cell.angle_alpha   90.00
_cell.angle_beta   90.00
_cell.angle_gamma   90.00
#
_symmetry.space_group_name_H-M   'P 1'
#
loop_
_entity.id
_entity.type
_entity.pdbx_description
1 polymer ?
#
loop_
_entity_poly.entity_id
_entity_poly.type
_entity_poly.pdbx_seq_one_letter_code
_entity_poly.pdbx_strand_id
1 'polypeptide(L)'
;MRSYSIYKIKEMYEQFIIGREQLLYDLLKENVNHSDDLQEVRYLCDIVDRELVDHAIVARLGKIFKTVELENGQHKLTHPVKGTILITFSPYSLTVKCDGSRMLDLDLFVALSEADRRFFAIMNGQGEWGWLKPVKHTQGNLERAVVFR
;
A
#
# COMPACT_ATOMS: atom_id res chain seq x y z
N MET A 1 3.54 4.78 -15.94
CA MET A 1 3.84 3.99 -14.73
C MET A 1 3.27 4.69 -13.50
N ARG A 2 2.56 3.97 -12.67
CA ARG A 2 2.00 4.51 -11.43
C ARG A 2 2.87 4.04 -10.26
N SER A 3 3.15 4.94 -9.33
CA SER A 3 3.98 4.66 -8.18
C SER A 3 3.24 4.97 -6.88
N TYR A 4 3.32 4.07 -5.92
CA TYR A 4 2.66 4.20 -4.63
C TYR A 4 3.67 4.01 -3.49
N SER A 5 3.47 4.75 -2.42
CA SER A 5 4.11 4.50 -1.14
C SER A 5 3.06 4.00 -0.17
N ILE A 6 3.27 2.83 0.42
CA ILE A 6 2.27 2.15 1.24
C ILE A 6 2.82 1.97 2.66
N TYR A 7 2.03 2.41 3.64
CA TYR A 7 2.40 2.39 5.05
C TYR A 7 1.37 1.58 5.83
N LYS A 8 1.83 0.89 6.87
CA LYS A 8 0.93 0.19 7.79
C LYS A 8 0.80 1.02 9.04
N ILE A 9 -0.39 1.55 9.28
CA ILE A 9 -0.65 2.41 10.43
C ILE A 9 -0.75 1.56 11.70
N LYS A 10 -0.13 1.99 12.79
CA LYS A 10 -0.21 1.28 14.06
C LYS A 10 -1.66 1.15 14.53
N GLU A 11 -2.00 0.00 15.06
CA GLU A 11 -3.35 -0.28 15.54
C GLU A 11 -3.83 0.75 16.55
N MET A 12 -2.96 1.18 17.44
CA MET A 12 -3.31 2.15 18.47
C MET A 12 -3.71 3.52 17.93
N TYR A 13 -3.33 3.83 16.68
CA TYR A 13 -3.67 5.11 16.06
C TYR A 13 -4.75 5.01 15.02
N GLU A 14 -5.20 3.80 14.68
CA GLU A 14 -6.18 3.60 13.61
C GLU A 14 -7.46 4.42 13.82
N GLN A 15 -8.03 4.36 15.02
CA GLN A 15 -9.28 5.07 15.31
C GLN A 15 -9.09 6.59 15.28
N PHE A 16 -7.94 7.07 15.67
CA PHE A 16 -7.62 8.48 15.61
C PHE A 16 -7.50 8.97 14.17
N ILE A 17 -6.93 8.16 13.31
CA ILE A 17 -6.67 8.52 11.91
C ILE A 17 -7.94 8.48 11.07
N ILE A 18 -8.88 7.57 11.37
CA ILE A 18 -10.15 7.48 10.65
C ILE A 18 -10.89 8.82 10.77
N GLY A 19 -11.16 9.45 9.64
CA GLY A 19 -11.73 10.78 9.56
C GLY A 19 -10.71 11.91 9.51
N ARG A 20 -9.43 11.58 9.67
CA ARG A 20 -8.32 12.55 9.61
C ARG A 20 -7.25 12.16 8.60
N GLU A 21 -7.66 11.46 7.56
CA GLU A 21 -6.74 10.92 6.57
C GLU A 21 -5.95 12.01 5.83
N GLN A 22 -6.53 13.20 5.68
CA GLN A 22 -5.80 14.31 5.06
C GLN A 22 -4.57 14.71 5.90
N LEU A 23 -4.69 14.71 7.22
CA LEU A 23 -3.56 14.98 8.10
C LEU A 23 -2.49 13.91 7.96
N LEU A 24 -2.90 12.67 7.89
CA LEU A 24 -1.97 11.55 7.69
C LEU A 24 -1.25 11.69 6.36
N TYR A 25 -1.96 12.00 5.29
CA TYR A 25 -1.36 12.23 3.99
C TYR A 25 -0.33 13.36 4.05
N ASP A 26 -0.67 14.47 4.69
CA ASP A 26 0.22 15.62 4.79
C ASP A 26 1.52 15.27 5.53
N LEU A 27 1.45 14.43 6.54
CA LEU A 27 2.63 13.96 7.24
C LEU A 27 3.46 12.99 6.41
N LEU A 28 2.80 12.02 5.77
CA LEU A 28 3.49 10.96 5.04
C LEU A 28 4.10 11.45 3.73
N LYS A 29 3.51 12.43 3.07
CA LYS A 29 4.07 12.94 1.81
C LYS A 29 5.46 13.56 2.00
N GLU A 30 5.74 14.13 3.17
CA GLU A 30 7.07 14.63 3.49
C GLU A 30 8.10 13.49 3.53
N ASN A 31 7.70 12.33 4.07
CA ASN A 31 8.57 11.17 4.12
C ASN A 31 8.94 10.64 2.73
N VAL A 32 8.04 10.71 1.79
CA VAL A 32 8.30 10.26 0.40
C VAL A 32 9.46 11.07 -0.21
N ASN A 33 9.56 12.35 0.15
CA ASN A 33 10.58 13.24 -0.39
C ASN A 33 11.90 13.17 0.36
N HIS A 34 11.93 12.64 1.58
CA HIS A 34 13.09 12.70 2.46
C HIS A 34 13.65 11.36 2.92
N SER A 35 13.24 10.26 2.30
CA SER A 35 13.58 8.91 2.74
C SER A 35 12.86 8.51 4.05
N ASP A 36 13.08 7.27 4.50
CA ASP A 36 12.30 6.65 5.58
C ASP A 36 12.66 7.08 7.00
N ASP A 37 13.33 8.22 7.16
CA ASP A 37 13.90 8.57 8.46
C ASP A 37 13.07 9.59 9.26
N LEU A 38 11.88 9.96 8.79
CA LEU A 38 11.05 10.87 9.56
C LEU A 38 10.55 10.21 10.83
N GLN A 39 10.74 10.90 11.93
CA GLN A 39 10.33 10.43 13.25
C GLN A 39 8.82 10.15 13.32
N GLU A 40 8.03 10.96 12.65
CA GLU A 40 6.57 10.81 12.58
C GLU A 40 6.16 9.48 11.97
N VAL A 41 6.88 9.03 10.95
CA VAL A 41 6.62 7.73 10.32
C VAL A 41 6.88 6.60 11.30
N ARG A 42 7.99 6.65 12.01
CA ARG A 42 8.31 5.65 13.03
C ARG A 42 7.30 5.62 14.16
N TYR A 43 6.73 6.76 14.46
CA TYR A 43 5.74 6.91 15.53
C TYR A 43 4.37 6.35 15.11
N LEU A 44 3.94 6.64 13.89
CA LEU A 44 2.60 6.31 13.41
C LEU A 44 2.50 4.97 12.71
N CYS A 45 3.61 4.45 12.18
CA CYS A 45 3.59 3.29 11.33
C CYS A 45 4.31 2.11 11.96
N ASP A 46 3.81 0.90 11.68
CA ASP A 46 4.49 -0.33 12.04
C ASP A 46 5.62 -0.63 11.05
N ILE A 47 6.59 -1.39 11.52
CA ILE A 47 7.58 -1.98 10.63
C ILE A 47 6.86 -2.93 9.68
N VAL A 48 7.24 -2.89 8.41
CA VAL A 48 6.66 -3.77 7.40
C VAL A 48 7.13 -5.21 7.65
N ASP A 49 6.16 -6.11 7.83
CA ASP A 49 6.43 -7.54 7.93
C ASP A 49 6.47 -8.12 6.52
N ARG A 50 7.68 -8.28 6.01
CA ARG A 50 7.91 -8.78 4.66
C ARG A 50 7.31 -10.17 4.43
N GLU A 51 7.44 -11.06 5.40
CA GLU A 51 6.91 -12.42 5.28
C GLU A 51 5.39 -12.41 5.16
N LEU A 52 4.73 -11.58 5.94
CA LEU A 52 3.28 -11.44 5.89
C LEU A 52 2.83 -10.92 4.53
N VAL A 53 3.52 -9.91 4.01
CA VAL A 53 3.21 -9.33 2.70
C VAL A 53 3.44 -10.35 1.59
N ASP A 54 4.58 -11.02 1.60
CA ASP A 54 4.90 -12.05 0.61
C ASP A 54 3.87 -13.18 0.61
N HIS A 55 3.48 -13.64 1.80
CA HIS A 55 2.48 -14.68 1.93
C HIS A 55 1.13 -14.25 1.33
N ALA A 56 0.71 -13.03 1.61
CA ALA A 56 -0.55 -12.50 1.08
C ALA A 56 -0.52 -12.39 -0.45
N ILE A 57 0.59 -11.93 -0.99
CA ILE A 57 0.76 -11.80 -2.44
C ILE A 57 0.72 -13.16 -3.10
N VAL A 58 1.46 -14.14 -2.60
CA VAL A 58 1.49 -15.48 -3.18
C VAL A 58 0.13 -16.15 -3.07
N ALA A 59 -0.53 -16.02 -1.92
CA ALA A 59 -1.85 -16.64 -1.72
C ALA A 59 -2.90 -16.11 -2.69
N ARG A 60 -2.86 -14.83 -3.00
CA ARG A 60 -3.87 -14.18 -3.86
C ARG A 60 -3.47 -14.13 -5.34
N LEU A 61 -2.22 -13.85 -5.62
CA LEU A 61 -1.75 -13.53 -6.98
C LEU A 61 -0.84 -14.61 -7.57
N GLY A 62 -0.33 -15.51 -6.76
CA GLY A 62 0.71 -16.46 -7.18
C GLY A 62 0.30 -17.42 -8.28
N LYS A 63 -1.01 -17.64 -8.49
CA LYS A 63 -1.52 -18.52 -9.56
C LYS A 63 -1.66 -17.79 -10.89
N ILE A 64 -1.79 -16.47 -10.84
CA ILE A 64 -2.09 -15.64 -12.01
C ILE A 64 -0.85 -14.88 -12.47
N PHE A 65 -0.01 -14.49 -11.52
CA PHE A 65 1.20 -13.74 -11.78
C PHE A 65 2.43 -14.62 -11.64
N LYS A 66 3.40 -14.40 -12.52
CA LYS A 66 4.74 -14.96 -12.34
C LYS A 66 5.49 -14.06 -11.36
N THR A 67 5.91 -14.63 -10.23
CA THR A 67 6.61 -13.88 -9.19
C THR A 67 8.09 -14.21 -9.20
N VAL A 68 8.93 -13.20 -9.16
CA VAL A 68 10.39 -13.33 -9.14
C VAL A 68 10.96 -12.41 -8.08
N GLU A 69 11.80 -12.94 -7.21
CA GLU A 69 12.59 -12.12 -6.31
C GLU A 69 13.88 -11.72 -7.00
N LEU A 70 14.13 -10.41 -7.06
CA LEU A 70 15.34 -9.86 -7.67
C LEU A 70 16.48 -9.81 -6.66
N GLU A 71 17.72 -9.72 -7.15
CA GLU A 71 18.93 -9.75 -6.32
C GLU A 71 18.97 -8.65 -5.26
N ASN A 72 18.36 -7.50 -5.53
CA ASN A 72 18.29 -6.38 -4.59
C ASN A 72 17.13 -6.50 -3.59
N GLY A 73 16.48 -7.65 -3.51
CA GLY A 73 15.35 -7.87 -2.60
C GLY A 73 14.01 -7.36 -3.09
N GLN A 74 13.95 -6.82 -4.29
CA GLN A 74 12.68 -6.41 -4.88
C GLN A 74 11.89 -7.61 -5.39
N HIS A 75 10.57 -7.53 -5.33
CA HIS A 75 9.68 -8.53 -5.91
C HIS A 75 9.06 -8.01 -7.20
N LYS A 76 9.16 -8.81 -8.23
CA LYS A 76 8.57 -8.51 -9.53
C LYS A 76 7.46 -9.50 -9.83
N LEU A 77 6.26 -8.98 -10.09
CA LEU A 77 5.11 -9.78 -10.50
C LEU A 77 4.76 -9.43 -11.93
N THR A 78 4.66 -10.44 -12.77
CA THR A 78 4.37 -10.25 -14.19
C THR A 78 3.09 -11.00 -14.56
N HIS A 79 2.17 -10.28 -15.22
CA HIS A 79 0.98 -10.85 -15.81
C HIS A 79 1.11 -10.74 -17.34
N PRO A 80 0.80 -11.80 -18.09
CA PRO A 80 1.02 -11.79 -19.54
C PRO A 80 0.22 -10.74 -20.32
N VAL A 81 -0.90 -10.31 -19.74
CA VAL A 81 -1.78 -9.33 -20.41
C VAL A 81 -1.77 -7.98 -19.67
N LYS A 82 -1.85 -8.01 -18.35
CA LYS A 82 -2.03 -6.78 -17.55
C LYS A 82 -0.75 -5.96 -17.42
N GLY A 83 0.40 -6.60 -17.29
CA GLY A 83 1.67 -5.90 -17.13
C GLY A 83 2.47 -6.34 -15.91
N THR A 84 3.18 -5.40 -15.30
CA THR A 84 4.18 -5.70 -14.27
C THR A 84 3.97 -4.86 -13.02
N ILE A 85 4.15 -5.50 -11.86
CA ILE A 85 4.20 -4.83 -10.55
C ILE A 85 5.60 -5.04 -9.97
N LEU A 86 6.23 -3.98 -9.52
CA LEU A 86 7.52 -4.03 -8.83
C LEU A 86 7.34 -3.54 -7.40
N ILE A 87 7.73 -4.36 -6.43
CA ILE A 87 7.59 -4.04 -5.01
C ILE A 87 8.97 -3.93 -4.38
N THR A 88 9.22 -2.78 -3.74
CA THR A 88 10.45 -2.53 -2.99
C THR A 88 10.11 -2.40 -1.52
N PHE A 89 10.83 -3.14 -0.66
CA PHE A 89 10.60 -3.13 0.77
C PHE A 89 11.55 -2.15 1.45
N SER A 90 10.99 -1.33 2.34
CA SER A 90 11.73 -0.48 3.27
C SER A 90 11.25 -0.82 4.68
N PRO A 91 11.98 -0.41 5.75
CA PRO A 91 11.56 -0.76 7.10
C PRO A 91 10.13 -0.35 7.46
N TYR A 92 9.70 0.83 7.02
CA TYR A 92 8.40 1.37 7.38
C TYR A 92 7.45 1.57 6.21
N SER A 93 7.83 1.11 5.01
CA SER A 93 6.97 1.30 3.84
C SER A 93 7.23 0.27 2.76
N LEU A 94 6.27 0.17 1.85
CA LEU A 94 6.42 -0.52 0.58
C LEU A 94 6.37 0.54 -0.52
N THR A 95 7.28 0.47 -1.47
CA THR A 95 7.15 1.24 -2.70
C THR A 95 6.72 0.30 -3.81
N VAL A 96 5.63 0.64 -4.48
CA VAL A 96 5.03 -0.17 -5.52
C VAL A 96 5.00 0.60 -6.82
N LYS A 97 5.48 -0.02 -7.89
CA LYS A 97 5.40 0.55 -9.23
C LYS A 97 4.60 -0.38 -10.12
N CYS A 98 3.52 0.14 -10.69
CA CYS A 98 2.65 -0.61 -11.59
C CYS A 98 2.79 -0.07 -13.00
N ASP A 99 3.15 -0.96 -13.93
CA ASP A 99 3.30 -0.62 -15.33
C ASP A 99 2.37 -1.49 -16.16
N GLY A 100 1.36 -0.86 -16.76
CA GLY A 100 0.34 -1.53 -17.53
C GLY A 100 -1.08 -1.19 -17.08
N SER A 101 -1.95 -2.19 -17.08
CA SER A 101 -3.36 -2.01 -16.73
C SER A 101 -3.55 -1.52 -15.29
N ARG A 102 -4.55 -0.68 -15.07
CA ARG A 102 -4.96 -0.28 -13.71
C ARG A 102 -5.50 -1.44 -12.88
N MET A 103 -5.86 -2.54 -13.50
CA MET A 103 -6.25 -3.75 -12.79
C MET A 103 -5.10 -4.31 -11.96
N LEU A 104 -3.85 -4.03 -12.33
CA LEU A 104 -2.67 -4.41 -11.53
C LEU A 104 -2.74 -3.81 -10.12
N ASP A 105 -3.03 -2.51 -10.07
CA ASP A 105 -3.10 -1.77 -8.82
C ASP A 105 -4.19 -2.37 -7.92
N LEU A 106 -5.35 -2.62 -8.49
CA LEU A 106 -6.48 -3.18 -7.77
C LEU A 106 -6.17 -4.59 -7.26
N ASP A 107 -5.61 -5.43 -8.10
CA ASP A 107 -5.23 -6.80 -7.72
C ASP A 107 -4.28 -6.79 -6.51
N LEU A 108 -3.27 -5.92 -6.54
CA LEU A 108 -2.31 -5.82 -5.46
C LEU A 108 -2.96 -5.28 -4.18
N PHE A 109 -3.77 -4.22 -4.31
CA PHE A 109 -4.41 -3.61 -3.14
C PHE A 109 -5.35 -4.58 -2.43
N VAL A 110 -6.09 -5.36 -3.18
CA VAL A 110 -6.95 -6.40 -2.61
C VAL A 110 -6.11 -7.43 -1.85
N ALA A 111 -5.01 -7.89 -2.43
CA ALA A 111 -4.13 -8.84 -1.78
C ALA A 111 -3.56 -8.29 -0.46
N LEU A 112 -3.07 -7.06 -0.47
CA LEU A 112 -2.53 -6.43 0.73
C LEU A 112 -3.60 -6.19 1.79
N SER A 113 -4.80 -5.79 1.38
CA SER A 113 -5.91 -5.53 2.31
C SER A 113 -6.37 -6.79 3.04
N GLU A 114 -6.21 -7.95 2.43
CA GLU A 114 -6.50 -9.22 3.08
C GLU A 114 -5.46 -9.58 4.14
N ALA A 115 -4.22 -9.11 3.98
CA ALA A 115 -3.18 -9.31 4.98
C ALA A 115 -3.42 -8.44 6.20
N ASP A 116 -3.77 -7.17 6.00
CA ASP A 116 -4.05 -6.23 7.08
C ASP A 116 -4.89 -5.07 6.55
N ARG A 117 -5.89 -4.66 7.34
CA ARG A 117 -6.77 -3.54 6.98
C ARG A 117 -6.13 -2.16 7.17
N ARG A 118 -4.99 -2.10 7.86
CA ARG A 118 -4.35 -0.84 8.25
C ARG A 118 -3.37 -0.28 7.24
N PHE A 119 -3.31 -0.85 6.05
CA PHE A 119 -2.49 -0.29 4.99
C PHE A 119 -3.09 0.98 4.42
N PHE A 120 -2.28 2.01 4.36
CA PHE A 120 -2.61 3.31 3.79
C PHE A 120 -1.64 3.60 2.66
N ALA A 121 -2.14 3.98 1.50
CA ALA A 121 -1.32 4.19 0.33
C ALA A 121 -1.40 5.64 -0.17
N ILE A 122 -0.28 6.11 -0.68
CA ILE A 122 -0.17 7.42 -1.32
C ILE A 122 0.29 7.19 -2.75
N MET A 123 -0.44 7.75 -3.71
CA MET A 123 -0.04 7.73 -5.11
C MET A 123 0.95 8.88 -5.34
N ASN A 124 2.20 8.53 -5.58
CA ASN A 124 3.27 9.50 -5.68
C ASN A 124 3.08 10.45 -6.88
N GLY A 125 3.18 11.73 -6.62
CA GLY A 125 3.05 12.76 -7.65
C GLY A 125 1.64 13.11 -8.07
N GLN A 126 0.61 12.44 -7.54
CA GLN A 126 -0.78 12.67 -7.95
C GLN A 126 -1.65 13.29 -6.87
N GLY A 127 -1.17 13.38 -5.64
CA GLY A 127 -1.97 13.91 -4.55
C GLY A 127 -3.15 13.04 -4.14
N GLU A 128 -3.17 11.79 -4.55
CA GLU A 128 -4.21 10.83 -4.20
C GLU A 128 -3.71 9.89 -3.12
N TRP A 129 -4.62 9.47 -2.27
CA TRP A 129 -4.32 8.60 -1.13
C TRP A 129 -5.57 7.84 -0.69
N GLY A 130 -5.37 6.81 0.11
CA GLY A 130 -6.48 6.08 0.70
C GLY A 130 -6.08 4.82 1.44
N TRP A 131 -7.03 4.30 2.21
CA TRP A 131 -6.92 2.97 2.80
C TRP A 131 -7.08 1.93 1.70
N LEU A 132 -6.31 0.86 1.78
CA LEU A 132 -6.45 -0.23 0.82
C LEU A 132 -7.71 -1.05 1.06
N LYS A 133 -8.18 -1.11 2.31
CA LYS A 133 -9.43 -1.75 2.67
C LYS A 133 -10.52 -0.71 2.84
N PRO A 134 -11.73 -0.93 2.33
CA PRO A 134 -12.84 -0.01 2.53
C PRO A 134 -13.10 0.24 4.00
N VAL A 135 -13.37 1.51 4.34
CA VAL A 135 -13.76 1.93 5.68
C VAL A 135 -15.25 2.21 5.68
N LYS A 136 -15.98 1.56 6.59
CA LYS A 136 -17.41 1.79 6.72
C LYS A 136 -17.67 3.01 7.59
N HIS A 137 -18.50 3.90 7.08
CA HIS A 137 -18.99 5.03 7.88
C HIS A 137 -20.17 4.61 8.74
N THR A 138 -20.19 5.11 9.96
CA THR A 138 -21.24 4.80 10.92
C THR A 138 -22.62 5.35 10.54
N GLN A 139 -22.68 6.31 9.65
CA GLN A 139 -23.93 6.97 9.26
C GLN A 139 -24.54 6.42 8.00
N GLY A 140 -24.29 5.25 7.66
CA GLY A 140 -24.91 4.77 6.49
C GLY A 140 -24.15 3.74 5.84
N ASN A 141 -24.45 3.65 4.72
CA ASN A 141 -24.11 2.55 3.91
C ASN A 141 -22.93 2.85 3.00
N LEU A 142 -22.24 3.95 3.26
CA LEU A 142 -21.12 4.33 2.43
C LEU A 142 -19.86 3.64 2.89
N GLU A 143 -19.49 2.65 2.15
CA GLU A 143 -18.14 2.18 2.21
C GLU A 143 -17.26 3.15 1.44
N ARG A 144 -16.30 3.70 2.09
CA ARG A 144 -15.18 4.25 1.36
C ARG A 144 -14.34 3.08 0.91
N ALA A 145 -14.55 2.71 -0.29
CA ALA A 145 -13.65 1.81 -0.96
C ALA A 145 -12.26 2.40 -1.01
N VAL A 146 -11.33 1.60 -1.35
CA VAL A 146 -9.98 1.95 -1.69
C VAL A 146 -9.98 3.19 -2.52
N VAL A 147 -9.30 4.19 -2.05
CA VAL A 147 -9.71 5.42 -2.45
C VAL A 147 -8.70 6.17 -3.24
N PHE A 148 -8.24 5.56 -4.26
CA PHE A 148 -7.59 6.28 -5.31
C PHE A 148 -8.65 6.69 -6.31
N ARG A 149 -9.11 7.86 -6.17
CA ARG A 149 -10.08 8.45 -7.06
C ARG A 149 -9.45 8.86 -8.39
#